data_04eecba5b392012df1e660a4bf62d06f
#
_entry.id   04eecba5b392012df1e660a4bf62d06f
#
_cell.length_a   1.000
_cell.length_b   1.000
_cell.length_c   1.000
_cell.angle_alpha   90.00
_cell.angle_beta   90.00
_cell.angle_gamma   90.00
#
_symmetry.space_group_name_H-M   'P 1'
#
loop_
_entity.id
_entity.type
_entity.pdbx_description
1 polymer ?
#
loop_
_entity_poly.entity_id
_entity_poly.type
_entity_poly.pdbx_seq_one_letter_code
_entity_poly.pdbx_strand_id
1 'polypeptide(L)'
;RFSGVTGVQTCALPISVSAHEDPGIKDSPDRKENTLSNTLSSSLEVNPFVGEGGAYDSVRPAYPDEAVAALIDAARRARGVDASAQGGPLRAADIGAGTGKMSELLARAGLLVDAVEPSEAMRAQASSIEGVTWHGGVAEQTGLPNDLYDIVVFAQSWHWMDSERAGLEAARILAPGGALAIVWNQMAVSIPWVHRLTRIMRSGDVHRPDKPPTPGGGFAPMTLTQVAWED
;
A
#
# COMPACT_ATOMS: atom_id res chain seq x y z
N ARG A 1 -2.83 27.42 -7.81
CA ARG A 1 -3.17 26.07 -8.27
C ARG A 1 -1.95 25.19 -8.17
N PHE A 2 -2.09 24.06 -7.52
CA PHE A 2 -1.06 23.05 -7.46
C PHE A 2 -1.35 22.04 -8.57
N SER A 3 -0.33 21.64 -9.30
CA SER A 3 -0.41 20.57 -10.29
C SER A 3 0.45 19.41 -9.83
N GLY A 4 -0.09 18.22 -9.86
CA GLY A 4 0.58 17.02 -9.43
C GLY A 4 0.40 15.87 -10.40
N VAL A 5 1.11 14.79 -10.13
CA VAL A 5 0.95 13.51 -10.83
C VAL A 5 0.74 12.43 -9.77
N THR A 6 -0.34 11.68 -9.89
CA THR A 6 -0.52 10.46 -9.10
C THR A 6 0.07 9.30 -9.87
N GLY A 7 1.06 8.66 -9.28
CA GLY A 7 1.63 7.41 -9.76
C GLY A 7 0.87 6.24 -9.16
N VAL A 8 0.41 5.33 -10.00
CA VAL A 8 -0.20 4.05 -9.59
C VAL A 8 0.65 2.94 -10.17
N GLN A 9 1.31 2.17 -9.32
CA GLN A 9 2.00 0.95 -9.74
C GLN A 9 1.18 -0.27 -9.33
N THR A 10 0.95 -1.16 -10.28
CA THR A 10 0.18 -2.38 -10.06
C THR A 10 0.93 -3.60 -10.58
N CYS A 11 0.78 -4.71 -9.90
CA CYS A 11 1.19 -6.03 -10.38
C CYS A 11 0.17 -7.08 -9.92
N ALA A 12 0.02 -8.13 -10.72
CA ALA A 12 -0.82 -9.26 -10.39
C ALA A 12 -0.01 -10.40 -9.77
N LEU A 13 -0.63 -11.16 -8.85
CA LEU A 13 -0.10 -12.46 -8.47
C LEU A 13 -0.24 -13.44 -9.63
N PRO A 14 0.78 -14.28 -9.91
CA PRO A 14 0.64 -15.37 -10.87
C PRO A 14 -0.50 -16.31 -10.43
N ILE A 15 -1.34 -16.73 -11.37
CA ILE A 15 -2.52 -17.60 -11.11
C ILE A 15 -2.14 -19.00 -10.63
N SER A 16 -0.87 -19.40 -10.71
CA SER A 16 -0.38 -20.69 -10.24
C SER A 16 0.69 -20.54 -9.18
N VAL A 17 0.30 -20.53 -7.92
CA VAL A 17 1.19 -20.97 -6.86
C VAL A 17 0.96 -22.49 -6.74
N SER A 18 1.79 -23.29 -7.42
CA SER A 18 1.92 -24.71 -7.04
C SER A 18 2.34 -24.73 -5.58
N ALA A 19 1.61 -25.51 -4.78
CA ALA A 19 1.99 -25.76 -3.41
C ALA A 19 3.47 -26.10 -3.32
N HIS A 20 4.25 -25.24 -2.67
CA HIS A 20 5.62 -25.57 -2.32
C HIS A 20 5.53 -26.73 -1.33
N GLU A 21 5.95 -27.92 -1.78
CA GLU A 21 6.30 -28.99 -0.90
C GLU A 21 7.41 -28.47 0.04
N ASP A 22 7.13 -28.55 1.33
CA ASP A 22 8.04 -28.25 2.42
C ASP A 22 9.33 -29.07 2.24
N PRO A 23 10.50 -28.48 1.96
CA PRO A 23 11.74 -29.23 1.96
C PRO A 23 12.08 -29.52 3.41
N GLY A 24 11.75 -30.75 3.84
CA GLY A 24 11.95 -31.29 5.17
C GLY A 24 13.20 -30.76 5.88
N ILE A 25 12.99 -30.17 7.02
CA ILE A 25 14.03 -29.75 7.97
C ILE A 25 14.83 -31.01 8.36
N LYS A 26 16.03 -31.12 7.82
CA LYS A 26 17.00 -32.08 8.32
C LYS A 26 17.56 -31.54 9.65
N ASP A 27 17.22 -32.20 10.72
CA ASP A 27 17.85 -32.02 12.03
C ASP A 27 19.36 -32.10 11.91
N SER A 28 20.04 -31.02 12.30
CA SER A 28 21.47 -30.99 12.51
C SER A 28 21.76 -30.65 13.96
N PRO A 29 22.42 -31.54 14.72
CA PRO A 29 22.69 -31.32 16.12
C PRO A 29 24.03 -30.61 16.26
N ASP A 30 24.04 -29.29 16.43
CA ASP A 30 25.18 -28.60 17.07
C ASP A 30 24.72 -27.21 17.54
N ARG A 31 24.13 -27.20 18.72
CA ARG A 31 23.79 -25.98 19.44
C ARG A 31 24.94 -25.66 20.40
N LYS A 32 25.88 -24.83 19.96
CA LYS A 32 26.79 -24.16 20.89
C LYS A 32 26.10 -22.91 21.43
N GLU A 33 25.76 -22.95 22.69
CA GLU A 33 25.36 -21.79 23.48
C GLU A 33 26.43 -20.70 23.37
N ASN A 34 26.10 -19.57 22.83
CA ASN A 34 26.90 -18.37 22.91
C ASN A 34 26.06 -17.27 23.57
N THR A 35 26.21 -17.19 24.89
CA THR A 35 25.63 -16.16 25.74
C THR A 35 26.39 -14.86 25.46
N LEU A 36 25.87 -14.03 24.59
CA LEU A 36 26.29 -12.64 24.47
C LEU A 36 25.09 -11.75 24.77
N SER A 37 25.20 -11.11 25.96
CA SER A 37 24.38 -9.96 26.34
C SER A 37 24.44 -8.91 25.22
N ASN A 38 23.45 -8.86 24.39
CA ASN A 38 23.29 -7.78 23.44
C ASN A 38 22.28 -6.79 24.02
N THR A 39 22.80 -5.71 24.58
CA THR A 39 22.06 -4.52 24.97
C THR A 39 21.44 -3.98 23.66
N LEU A 40 20.19 -4.35 23.40
CA LEU A 40 19.40 -3.77 22.35
C LEU A 40 19.11 -2.31 22.74
N SER A 41 19.99 -1.40 22.32
CA SER A 41 19.64 -0.01 22.11
C SER A 41 18.68 0.03 20.92
N SER A 42 17.39 -0.21 21.17
CA SER A 42 16.34 0.10 20.24
C SER A 42 16.26 1.61 20.13
N SER A 43 16.91 2.18 19.12
CA SER A 43 16.47 3.46 18.58
C SER A 43 15.05 3.24 18.07
N LEU A 44 14.07 3.48 18.96
CA LEU A 44 12.70 3.71 18.57
C LEU A 44 12.75 4.93 17.65
N GLU A 45 12.76 4.70 16.34
CA GLU A 45 12.44 5.76 15.40
C GLU A 45 11.06 6.25 15.79
N VAL A 46 11.02 7.44 16.38
CA VAL A 46 9.80 8.10 16.79
C VAL A 46 8.97 8.26 15.51
N ASN A 47 7.88 7.52 15.42
CA ASN A 47 6.93 7.69 14.33
C ASN A 47 6.52 9.18 14.32
N PRO A 48 6.87 9.97 13.28
CA PRO A 48 6.64 11.41 13.26
C PRO A 48 5.15 11.78 13.23
N PHE A 49 4.26 10.79 13.14
CA PHE A 49 2.81 10.97 13.08
C PHE A 49 2.11 10.79 14.45
N VAL A 50 2.85 10.65 15.55
CA VAL A 50 2.32 10.58 16.91
C VAL A 50 2.08 12.01 17.45
N GLY A 51 1.15 12.76 16.89
CA GLY A 51 0.75 14.05 17.41
C GLY A 51 0.19 14.98 16.32
N GLU A 52 -1.05 15.42 16.47
CA GLU A 52 -1.75 16.43 15.65
C GLU A 52 -2.20 15.98 14.24
N GLY A 53 -3.02 14.93 14.15
CA GLY A 53 -3.58 14.44 12.88
C GLY A 53 -4.52 15.43 12.15
N GLY A 54 -5.13 16.38 12.83
CA GLY A 54 -6.17 17.25 12.23
C GLY A 54 -5.64 18.26 11.20
N ALA A 55 -4.45 18.86 11.43
CA ALA A 55 -3.86 19.80 10.48
C ALA A 55 -3.17 19.09 9.29
N TYR A 56 -2.72 17.87 9.49
CA TYR A 56 -2.04 17.07 8.49
C TYR A 56 -2.98 16.59 7.37
N ASP A 57 -4.21 16.26 7.71
CA ASP A 57 -5.20 15.76 6.76
C ASP A 57 -5.72 16.83 5.81
N SER A 58 -5.90 18.06 6.30
CA SER A 58 -6.46 19.18 5.52
C SER A 58 -5.53 19.71 4.42
N VAL A 59 -4.21 19.46 4.52
CA VAL A 59 -3.20 19.98 3.56
C VAL A 59 -2.73 18.93 2.55
N ARG A 60 -3.06 17.66 2.71
CA ARG A 60 -2.70 16.63 1.73
C ARG A 60 -3.71 16.57 0.60
N PRO A 61 -3.26 16.64 -0.67
CA PRO A 61 -4.16 16.47 -1.80
C PRO A 61 -4.81 15.07 -1.76
N ALA A 62 -6.05 14.99 -2.20
CA ALA A 62 -6.74 13.73 -2.43
C ALA A 62 -6.14 13.01 -3.65
N TYR A 63 -6.65 11.82 -3.94
CA TYR A 63 -6.30 11.11 -5.17
C TYR A 63 -7.38 11.41 -6.23
N PRO A 64 -7.01 11.59 -7.50
CA PRO A 64 -8.00 11.78 -8.57
C PRO A 64 -8.81 10.50 -8.80
N ASP A 65 -10.06 10.66 -9.23
CA ASP A 65 -10.98 9.54 -9.49
C ASP A 65 -10.41 8.57 -10.55
N GLU A 66 -9.64 9.07 -11.49
CA GLU A 66 -8.95 8.27 -12.51
C GLU A 66 -7.90 7.33 -11.92
N ALA A 67 -7.24 7.73 -10.82
CA ALA A 67 -6.31 6.84 -10.11
C ALA A 67 -7.07 5.68 -9.46
N VAL A 68 -8.23 5.96 -8.84
CA VAL A 68 -9.10 4.91 -8.26
C VAL A 68 -9.65 4.00 -9.36
N ALA A 69 -10.07 4.54 -10.49
CA ALA A 69 -10.50 3.76 -11.64
C ALA A 69 -9.38 2.83 -12.15
N ALA A 70 -8.13 3.32 -12.22
CA ALA A 70 -6.99 2.51 -12.61
C ALA A 70 -6.71 1.34 -11.65
N LEU A 71 -6.93 1.54 -10.33
CA LEU A 71 -6.84 0.48 -9.34
C LEU A 71 -7.89 -0.61 -9.55
N ILE A 72 -9.15 -0.21 -9.75
CA ILE A 72 -10.26 -1.11 -9.99
C ILE A 72 -10.04 -1.91 -11.29
N ASP A 73 -9.59 -1.25 -12.35
CA ASP A 73 -9.28 -1.89 -13.61
C ASP A 73 -8.11 -2.87 -13.50
N ALA A 74 -7.10 -2.55 -12.69
CA ALA A 74 -6.00 -3.47 -12.41
C ALA A 74 -6.49 -4.73 -11.70
N ALA A 75 -7.33 -4.58 -10.66
CA ALA A 75 -7.93 -5.70 -9.94
C ALA A 75 -8.78 -6.59 -10.85
N ARG A 76 -9.61 -5.99 -11.70
CA ARG A 76 -10.45 -6.73 -12.66
C ARG A 76 -9.63 -7.49 -13.69
N ARG A 77 -8.63 -6.85 -14.28
CA ARG A 77 -7.72 -7.49 -15.25
C ARG A 77 -6.96 -8.64 -14.62
N ALA A 78 -6.46 -8.46 -13.41
CA ALA A 78 -5.73 -9.49 -12.70
C ALA A 78 -6.57 -10.74 -12.45
N ARG A 79 -7.85 -10.57 -12.15
CA ARG A 79 -8.82 -11.67 -11.97
C ARG A 79 -9.32 -12.29 -13.28
N GLY A 80 -9.00 -11.71 -14.43
CA GLY A 80 -9.57 -12.15 -15.72
C GLY A 80 -11.08 -11.94 -15.83
N VAL A 81 -11.65 -11.03 -15.02
CA VAL A 81 -13.08 -10.72 -15.03
C VAL A 81 -13.31 -9.54 -15.97
N ASP A 82 -14.14 -9.75 -16.98
CA ASP A 82 -14.58 -8.66 -17.86
C ASP A 82 -15.37 -7.62 -17.05
N ALA A 83 -15.22 -6.33 -17.37
CA ALA A 83 -15.89 -5.22 -16.70
C ALA A 83 -17.43 -5.35 -16.67
N SER A 84 -17.98 -6.20 -17.54
CA SER A 84 -19.42 -6.52 -17.66
C SER A 84 -19.86 -7.74 -16.85
N ALA A 85 -18.94 -8.52 -16.26
CA ALA A 85 -19.30 -9.71 -15.51
C ALA A 85 -19.97 -9.31 -14.18
N GLN A 86 -21.14 -9.90 -13.90
CA GLN A 86 -21.89 -9.75 -12.66
C GLN A 86 -21.18 -10.52 -11.52
N GLY A 87 -20.01 -10.04 -11.11
CA GLY A 87 -19.36 -10.44 -9.88
C GLY A 87 -19.86 -9.57 -8.73
N GLY A 88 -19.84 -10.09 -7.51
CA GLY A 88 -20.07 -9.27 -6.31
C GLY A 88 -19.05 -8.10 -6.19
N PRO A 89 -19.22 -7.20 -5.21
CA PRO A 89 -18.30 -6.08 -5.01
C PRO A 89 -16.87 -6.60 -4.78
N LEU A 90 -15.90 -5.91 -5.39
CA LEU A 90 -14.48 -6.21 -5.15
C LEU A 90 -14.12 -5.91 -3.70
N ARG A 91 -13.19 -6.70 -3.16
CA ARG A 91 -12.63 -6.49 -1.82
C ARG A 91 -11.25 -5.84 -1.92
N ALA A 92 -11.08 -4.76 -1.16
CA ALA A 92 -9.82 -4.05 -1.07
C ALA A 92 -9.26 -4.07 0.36
N ALA A 93 -7.95 -4.22 0.48
CA ALA A 93 -7.23 -3.93 1.72
C ALA A 93 -6.38 -2.68 1.50
N ASP A 94 -6.59 -1.62 2.30
CA ASP A 94 -5.79 -0.39 2.29
C ASP A 94 -4.80 -0.43 3.46
N ILE A 95 -3.51 -0.56 3.17
CA ILE A 95 -2.46 -0.83 4.15
C ILE A 95 -1.65 0.43 4.45
N GLY A 96 -1.60 0.80 5.73
CA GLY A 96 -1.11 2.10 6.18
C GLY A 96 -2.10 3.20 5.79
N ALA A 97 -3.39 2.94 6.07
CA ALA A 97 -4.50 3.75 5.59
C ALA A 97 -4.54 5.19 6.15
N GLY A 98 -3.82 5.44 7.26
CA GLY A 98 -3.76 6.74 7.89
C GLY A 98 -5.15 7.23 8.33
N THR A 99 -5.56 8.39 7.81
CA THR A 99 -6.89 8.98 8.04
C THR A 99 -7.96 8.49 7.05
N GLY A 100 -7.64 7.53 6.19
CA GLY A 100 -8.61 6.83 5.34
C GLY A 100 -8.94 7.49 4.01
N LYS A 101 -8.14 8.42 3.51
CA LYS A 101 -8.42 9.09 2.22
C LYS A 101 -8.58 8.13 1.05
N MET A 102 -7.71 7.13 0.94
CA MET A 102 -7.83 6.11 -0.10
C MET A 102 -8.97 5.15 0.21
N SER A 103 -9.10 4.73 1.48
CA SER A 103 -10.18 3.85 1.92
C SER A 103 -11.56 4.43 1.58
N GLU A 104 -11.79 5.73 1.82
CA GLU A 104 -13.03 6.41 1.47
C GLU A 104 -13.32 6.38 -0.03
N LEU A 105 -12.30 6.67 -0.85
CA LEU A 105 -12.45 6.67 -2.30
C LEU A 105 -12.78 5.27 -2.84
N LEU A 106 -12.13 4.24 -2.32
CA LEU A 106 -12.41 2.85 -2.69
C LEU A 106 -13.82 2.43 -2.27
N ALA A 107 -14.25 2.78 -1.05
CA ALA A 107 -15.60 2.50 -0.56
C ALA A 107 -16.68 3.23 -1.40
N ARG A 108 -16.45 4.52 -1.71
CA ARG A 108 -17.35 5.30 -2.60
C ARG A 108 -17.41 4.73 -4.02
N ALA A 109 -16.35 4.09 -4.48
CA ALA A 109 -16.34 3.38 -5.76
C ALA A 109 -17.02 2.00 -5.71
N GLY A 110 -17.60 1.62 -4.55
CA GLY A 110 -18.38 0.40 -4.36
C GLY A 110 -17.58 -0.84 -3.97
N LEU A 111 -16.35 -0.69 -3.48
CA LEU A 111 -15.57 -1.80 -2.96
C LEU A 111 -15.91 -2.04 -1.47
N LEU A 112 -15.74 -3.28 -1.02
CA LEU A 112 -15.69 -3.62 0.40
C LEU A 112 -14.26 -3.39 0.89
N VAL A 113 -14.07 -2.47 1.84
CA VAL A 113 -12.74 -2.02 2.24
C VAL A 113 -12.42 -2.42 3.67
N ASP A 114 -11.29 -3.11 3.85
CA ASP A 114 -10.64 -3.31 5.13
C ASP A 114 -9.39 -2.41 5.19
N ALA A 115 -9.38 -1.46 6.12
CA ALA A 115 -8.31 -0.48 6.31
C ALA A 115 -7.42 -0.89 7.50
N VAL A 116 -6.12 -1.01 7.27
CA VAL A 116 -5.14 -1.36 8.30
C VAL A 116 -4.25 -0.17 8.61
N GLU A 117 -4.26 0.27 9.87
CA GLU A 117 -3.46 1.41 10.33
C GLU A 117 -2.99 1.16 11.78
N PRO A 118 -1.69 1.23 12.09
CA PRO A 118 -1.19 1.00 13.44
C PRO A 118 -1.59 2.10 14.42
N SER A 119 -1.72 3.36 13.98
CA SER A 119 -2.04 4.49 14.85
C SER A 119 -3.52 4.50 15.23
N GLU A 120 -3.81 4.28 16.52
CA GLU A 120 -5.17 4.37 17.06
C GLU A 120 -5.76 5.78 16.87
N ALA A 121 -4.93 6.81 17.02
CA ALA A 121 -5.35 8.19 16.85
C ALA A 121 -5.82 8.49 15.41
N MET A 122 -5.14 7.94 14.40
CA MET A 122 -5.54 8.08 13.01
C MET A 122 -6.83 7.30 12.72
N ARG A 123 -6.91 6.04 13.20
CA ARG A 123 -8.14 5.25 13.05
C ARG A 123 -9.36 5.91 13.69
N ALA A 124 -9.19 6.51 14.87
CA ALA A 124 -10.28 7.21 15.57
C ALA A 124 -10.82 8.42 14.78
N GLN A 125 -9.95 9.14 14.07
CA GLN A 125 -10.36 10.25 13.19
C GLN A 125 -11.16 9.76 11.98
N ALA A 126 -10.83 8.58 11.47
CA ALA A 126 -11.38 8.01 10.25
C ALA A 126 -12.55 7.03 10.50
N SER A 127 -12.90 6.74 11.74
CA SER A 127 -13.89 5.71 12.12
C SER A 127 -15.31 5.97 11.60
N SER A 128 -15.61 7.17 11.12
CA SER A 128 -16.92 7.55 10.57
C SER A 128 -17.07 7.30 9.06
N ILE A 129 -16.03 6.78 8.38
CA ILE A 129 -16.10 6.52 6.94
C ILE A 129 -16.97 5.29 6.70
N GLU A 130 -18.11 5.50 6.02
CA GLU A 130 -19.07 4.45 5.69
C GLU A 130 -18.45 3.45 4.69
N GLY A 131 -18.71 2.15 4.90
CA GLY A 131 -18.23 1.08 4.01
C GLY A 131 -16.76 0.66 4.26
N VAL A 132 -16.12 1.18 5.31
CA VAL A 132 -14.75 0.83 5.69
C VAL A 132 -14.72 0.12 7.05
N THR A 133 -14.09 -1.05 7.10
CA THR A 133 -13.80 -1.77 8.35
C THR A 133 -12.36 -1.49 8.78
N TRP A 134 -12.16 -1.04 10.01
CA TRP A 134 -10.86 -0.64 10.52
C TRP A 134 -10.19 -1.71 11.36
N HIS A 135 -8.90 -1.94 11.10
CA HIS A 135 -8.05 -2.90 11.82
C HIS A 135 -6.79 -2.22 12.35
N GLY A 136 -6.40 -2.57 13.57
CA GLY A 136 -5.08 -2.23 14.10
C GLY A 136 -4.06 -3.25 13.64
N GLY A 137 -3.02 -2.82 12.92
CA GLY A 137 -1.98 -3.70 12.43
C GLY A 137 -0.88 -2.95 11.69
N VAL A 138 0.21 -3.64 11.41
CA VAL A 138 1.32 -3.14 10.57
C VAL A 138 1.32 -3.86 9.23
N ALA A 139 1.99 -3.29 8.24
CA ALA A 139 2.00 -3.83 6.88
C ALA A 139 2.61 -5.24 6.78
N GLU A 140 3.57 -5.53 7.64
CA GLU A 140 4.29 -6.80 7.71
C GLU A 140 3.48 -7.89 8.43
N GLN A 141 2.38 -7.51 9.10
CA GLN A 141 1.47 -8.39 9.84
C GLN A 141 0.12 -7.69 10.03
N THR A 142 -0.72 -7.78 9.01
CA THR A 142 -2.00 -7.07 8.95
C THR A 142 -3.07 -7.65 9.87
N GLY A 143 -2.99 -8.95 10.17
CA GLY A 143 -4.04 -9.70 10.85
C GLY A 143 -5.25 -10.03 9.96
N LEU A 144 -5.22 -9.68 8.68
CA LEU A 144 -6.28 -9.95 7.74
C LEU A 144 -6.29 -11.42 7.27
N PRO A 145 -7.44 -11.96 6.81
CA PRO A 145 -7.54 -13.32 6.30
C PRO A 145 -6.69 -13.59 5.05
N ASN A 146 -6.31 -14.85 4.83
CA ASN A 146 -5.64 -15.29 3.61
C ASN A 146 -6.59 -15.25 2.40
N ASP A 147 -6.04 -15.10 1.21
CA ASP A 147 -6.70 -15.35 -0.08
C ASP A 147 -8.06 -14.64 -0.26
N LEU A 148 -8.21 -13.45 0.31
CA LEU A 148 -9.53 -12.80 0.37
C LEU A 148 -9.64 -11.56 -0.54
N TYR A 149 -8.56 -10.79 -0.72
CA TYR A 149 -8.63 -9.47 -1.33
C TYR A 149 -8.34 -9.50 -2.82
N ASP A 150 -9.17 -8.79 -3.58
CA ASP A 150 -8.99 -8.60 -5.02
C ASP A 150 -7.89 -7.60 -5.33
N ILE A 151 -7.70 -6.65 -4.40
CA ILE A 151 -6.62 -5.66 -4.46
C ILE A 151 -6.11 -5.31 -3.06
N VAL A 152 -4.80 -5.22 -2.93
CA VAL A 152 -4.10 -4.65 -1.77
C VAL A 152 -3.47 -3.34 -2.20
N VAL A 153 -3.75 -2.25 -1.49
CA VAL A 153 -3.32 -0.90 -1.82
C VAL A 153 -2.41 -0.35 -0.73
N PHE A 154 -1.29 0.23 -1.14
CA PHE A 154 -0.41 1.04 -0.30
C PHE A 154 -0.41 2.47 -0.84
N ALA A 155 -1.20 3.34 -0.22
CA ALA A 155 -1.35 4.72 -0.65
C ALA A 155 -0.48 5.65 0.20
N GLN A 156 0.63 6.16 -0.34
CA GLN A 156 1.62 6.98 0.36
C GLN A 156 2.24 6.31 1.60
N SER A 157 2.22 5.00 1.69
CA SER A 157 2.65 4.26 2.88
C SER A 157 3.85 3.34 2.65
N TRP A 158 4.07 2.86 1.43
CA TRP A 158 5.07 1.85 1.08
C TRP A 158 6.50 2.15 1.56
N HIS A 159 6.93 3.40 1.53
CA HIS A 159 8.28 3.82 1.91
C HIS A 159 8.59 3.77 3.41
N TRP A 160 7.57 3.51 4.24
CA TRP A 160 7.71 3.35 5.70
C TRP A 160 7.86 1.90 6.14
N MET A 161 7.78 0.95 5.21
CA MET A 161 7.61 -0.47 5.50
C MET A 161 8.84 -1.27 5.08
N ASP A 162 9.04 -2.43 5.70
CA ASP A 162 9.91 -3.46 5.17
C ASP A 162 9.27 -4.03 3.90
N SER A 163 9.77 -3.63 2.74
CA SER A 163 9.16 -3.93 1.44
C SER A 163 9.10 -5.43 1.13
N GLU A 164 10.04 -6.23 1.64
CA GLU A 164 10.05 -7.67 1.45
C GLU A 164 8.96 -8.33 2.30
N ARG A 165 8.91 -8.00 3.59
CA ARG A 165 7.91 -8.57 4.51
C ARG A 165 6.50 -8.08 4.21
N ALA A 166 6.33 -6.79 3.90
CA ALA A 166 5.04 -6.24 3.48
C ALA A 166 4.55 -6.86 2.16
N GLY A 167 5.47 -7.12 1.22
CA GLY A 167 5.15 -7.83 -0.01
C GLY A 167 4.69 -9.26 0.23
N LEU A 168 5.37 -10.01 1.10
CA LEU A 168 4.96 -11.37 1.49
C LEU A 168 3.57 -11.38 2.17
N GLU A 169 3.32 -10.44 3.07
CA GLU A 169 2.03 -10.30 3.72
C GLU A 169 0.93 -9.92 2.72
N ALA A 170 1.19 -8.98 1.81
CA ALA A 170 0.27 -8.64 0.72
C ALA A 170 -0.05 -9.86 -0.15
N ALA A 171 0.96 -10.66 -0.50
CA ALA A 171 0.76 -11.90 -1.26
C ALA A 171 -0.10 -12.92 -0.50
N ARG A 172 0.04 -13.01 0.82
CA ARG A 172 -0.73 -13.92 1.67
C ARG A 172 -2.22 -13.55 1.70
N ILE A 173 -2.55 -12.27 1.80
CA ILE A 173 -3.95 -11.80 1.93
C ILE A 173 -4.66 -11.66 0.58
N LEU A 174 -3.90 -11.50 -0.53
CA LEU A 174 -4.47 -11.43 -1.87
C LEU A 174 -5.10 -12.76 -2.30
N ALA A 175 -6.28 -12.69 -2.87
CA ALA A 175 -6.89 -13.83 -3.56
C ALA A 175 -6.05 -14.23 -4.78
N PRO A 176 -6.11 -15.51 -5.22
CA PRO A 176 -5.48 -15.93 -6.46
C PRO A 176 -5.90 -15.04 -7.64
N GLY A 177 -4.94 -14.45 -8.33
CA GLY A 177 -5.20 -13.46 -9.39
C GLY A 177 -5.55 -12.07 -8.86
N GLY A 178 -5.35 -11.78 -7.58
CA GLY A 178 -5.47 -10.44 -7.03
C GLY A 178 -4.31 -9.52 -7.42
N ALA A 179 -4.47 -8.22 -7.23
CA ALA A 179 -3.49 -7.21 -7.60
C ALA A 179 -2.91 -6.48 -6.38
N LEU A 180 -1.59 -6.27 -6.37
CA LEU A 180 -0.91 -5.32 -5.49
C LEU A 180 -0.83 -3.96 -6.18
N ALA A 181 -1.14 -2.89 -5.47
CA ALA A 181 -1.04 -1.52 -5.95
C ALA A 181 -0.26 -0.64 -4.97
N ILE A 182 0.67 0.14 -5.50
CA ILE A 182 1.38 1.17 -4.74
C ILE A 182 1.03 2.52 -5.39
N VAL A 183 0.51 3.45 -4.58
CA VAL A 183 -0.02 4.74 -5.04
C VAL A 183 0.70 5.87 -4.32
N TRP A 184 1.10 6.90 -5.07
CA TRP A 184 1.69 8.10 -4.49
C TRP A 184 1.40 9.34 -5.33
N ASN A 185 1.30 10.48 -4.66
CA ASN A 185 1.25 11.78 -5.29
C ASN A 185 2.65 12.37 -5.39
N GLN A 186 2.98 12.93 -6.54
CA GLN A 186 4.24 13.62 -6.82
C GLN A 186 3.96 15.02 -7.35
N MET A 187 4.88 15.93 -7.10
CA MET A 187 4.82 17.23 -7.75
C MET A 187 5.12 17.10 -9.25
N ALA A 188 4.39 17.84 -10.08
CA ALA A 188 4.60 17.87 -11.52
C ALA A 188 5.90 18.63 -11.88
N VAL A 189 7.05 18.00 -11.64
CA VAL A 189 8.39 18.62 -11.85
C VAL A 189 8.70 18.91 -13.32
N SER A 190 7.90 18.44 -14.25
CA SER A 190 7.92 18.85 -15.66
C SER A 190 7.55 20.33 -15.84
N ILE A 191 6.81 20.90 -14.88
CA ILE A 191 6.45 22.33 -14.86
C ILE A 191 7.62 23.12 -14.27
N PRO A 192 8.20 24.10 -14.98
CA PRO A 192 9.46 24.75 -14.58
C PRO A 192 9.44 25.45 -13.21
N TRP A 193 8.30 26.02 -12.79
CA TRP A 193 8.20 26.66 -11.49
C TRP A 193 8.08 25.63 -10.35
N VAL A 194 7.37 24.51 -10.58
CA VAL A 194 7.28 23.39 -9.63
C VAL A 194 8.66 22.79 -9.41
N HIS A 195 9.42 22.54 -10.48
CA HIS A 195 10.80 22.06 -10.37
C HIS A 195 11.69 22.99 -9.56
N ARG A 196 11.54 24.33 -9.73
CA ARG A 196 12.27 25.29 -8.89
C ARG A 196 11.86 25.23 -7.42
N LEU A 197 10.56 25.06 -7.16
CA LEU A 197 10.02 24.95 -5.80
C LEU A 197 10.56 23.71 -5.08
N THR A 198 10.60 22.53 -5.71
CA THR A 198 11.13 21.31 -5.09
C THR A 198 12.59 21.44 -4.67
N ARG A 199 13.39 22.18 -5.46
CA ARG A 199 14.80 22.49 -5.11
C ARG A 199 14.92 23.36 -3.87
N ILE A 200 14.01 24.32 -3.69
CA ILE A 200 13.98 25.22 -2.52
C ILE A 200 13.54 24.46 -1.27
N MET A 201 12.48 23.67 -1.40
CA MET A 201 11.90 22.92 -0.28
C MET A 201 12.77 21.73 0.15
N ARG A 202 13.77 21.34 -0.66
CA ARG A 202 14.56 20.11 -0.46
C ARG A 202 13.67 18.87 -0.26
N SER A 203 12.48 18.91 -0.79
CA SER A 203 11.54 17.81 -0.78
C SER A 203 12.01 16.79 -1.82
N GLY A 204 12.53 15.67 -1.35
CA GLY A 204 12.86 14.55 -2.23
C GLY A 204 11.58 13.78 -2.54
N ASP A 205 11.37 13.42 -3.81
CA ASP A 205 10.37 12.42 -4.14
C ASP A 205 10.81 11.08 -3.56
N VAL A 206 9.96 10.49 -2.76
CA VAL A 206 10.22 9.19 -2.11
C VAL A 206 10.23 8.07 -3.15
N HIS A 207 9.41 8.24 -4.19
CA HIS A 207 9.33 7.30 -5.32
C HIS A 207 9.79 7.97 -6.61
N ARG A 208 10.82 7.41 -7.21
CA ARG A 208 11.35 7.88 -8.49
C ARG A 208 10.80 7.02 -9.63
N PRO A 209 10.33 7.64 -10.74
CA PRO A 209 9.81 6.88 -11.89
C PRO A 209 10.83 5.92 -12.50
N ASP A 210 12.13 6.26 -12.39
CA ASP A 210 13.24 5.44 -12.89
C ASP A 210 13.67 4.32 -11.93
N LYS A 211 13.12 4.30 -10.72
CA LYS A 211 13.41 3.28 -9.72
C LYS A 211 12.11 2.85 -9.02
N PRO A 212 11.29 2.03 -9.70
CA PRO A 212 10.04 1.54 -9.13
C PRO A 212 10.30 0.69 -7.88
N PRO A 213 9.37 0.68 -6.92
CA PRO A 213 9.44 -0.22 -5.78
C PRO A 213 9.43 -1.67 -6.24
N THR A 214 10.18 -2.51 -5.53
CA THR A 214 10.25 -3.95 -5.80
C THR A 214 9.68 -4.67 -4.58
N PRO A 215 8.42 -5.10 -4.61
CA PRO A 215 7.83 -5.86 -3.53
C PRO A 215 8.42 -7.28 -3.47
N GLY A 216 8.57 -7.83 -2.26
CA GLY A 216 8.77 -9.27 -2.07
C GLY A 216 7.52 -10.07 -2.47
N GLY A 217 7.52 -11.39 -2.21
CA GLY A 217 6.31 -12.21 -2.38
C GLY A 217 6.05 -12.75 -3.79
N GLY A 218 7.02 -12.67 -4.70
CA GLY A 218 6.94 -13.28 -6.02
C GLY A 218 6.03 -12.57 -7.01
N PHE A 219 5.74 -11.30 -6.80
CA PHE A 219 4.96 -10.50 -7.73
C PHE A 219 5.62 -10.35 -9.10
N ALA A 220 4.80 -10.27 -10.14
CA ALA A 220 5.24 -9.90 -11.48
C ALA A 220 5.82 -8.48 -11.52
N PRO A 221 6.57 -8.08 -12.56
CA PRO A 221 7.00 -6.71 -12.73
C PRO A 221 5.83 -5.72 -12.67
N MET A 222 6.02 -4.61 -11.96
CA MET A 222 4.98 -3.61 -11.78
C MET A 222 4.75 -2.79 -13.06
N THR A 223 3.48 -2.51 -13.35
CA THR A 223 3.08 -1.57 -14.41
C THR A 223 2.82 -0.20 -13.78
N LEU A 224 3.42 0.84 -14.34
CA LEU A 224 3.21 2.22 -13.90
C LEU A 224 2.11 2.89 -14.73
N THR A 225 1.10 3.41 -14.08
CA THR A 225 0.10 4.33 -14.63
C THR A 225 0.28 5.69 -13.98
N GLN A 226 0.34 6.75 -14.77
CA GLN A 226 0.44 8.12 -14.28
C GLN A 226 -0.84 8.89 -14.61
N VAL A 227 -1.38 9.57 -13.62
CA VAL A 227 -2.57 10.43 -13.76
C VAL A 227 -2.16 11.84 -13.37
N ALA A 228 -2.26 12.79 -14.31
CA ALA A 228 -2.04 14.20 -14.04
C ALA A 228 -3.28 14.82 -13.39
N TRP A 229 -3.09 15.72 -12.42
CA TRP A 229 -4.18 16.42 -11.76
C TRP A 229 -3.80 17.87 -11.44
N GLU A 230 -4.81 18.73 -11.35
CA GLU A 230 -4.69 20.14 -10.95
C GLU A 230 -5.70 20.43 -9.84
N ASP A 231 -5.26 21.18 -8.81
CA ASP A 231 -6.05 21.57 -7.65
C ASP A 231 -6.31 23.09 -7.63
#